data_463ae4a95f4787e5def24c030df556ad
#
_entry.id   463ae4a95f4787e5def24c030df556ad
#
_cell.length_a   1.000
_cell.length_b   1.000
_cell.length_c   1.000
_cell.angle_alpha   90.00
_cell.angle_beta   90.00
_cell.angle_gamma   90.00
#
_symmetry.space_group_name_H-M   'P 1'
#
loop_
_entity.id
_entity.type
_entity.pdbx_description
1 polymer ?
#
loop_
_entity_poly.entity_id
_entity_poly.type
_entity_poly.pdbx_seq_one_letter_code
_entity_poly.pdbx_strand_id
1 'polypeptide(L)'
;MKIVSYVPKYKNDFVEMNKAWISEMFVLEEEDIKEMGNIEPAIEKGGQIFFAIDDNDQVMACCMIAPREDGDWEIMKFAARKMYTGTGAGSACLKACIEYAREKDIPKIIIVSNRKCIQAVHLYRKFGFQEILVDKKRFPFERADIAFEQNFNM
;
A
#
# COMPACT_ATOMS: atom_id res chain seq x y z
N MET A 1 6.60 18.60 3.00
CA MET A 1 5.89 17.31 2.97
C MET A 1 5.58 16.85 4.38
N LYS A 2 4.38 16.36 4.60
CA LYS A 2 3.91 15.93 5.90
C LYS A 2 3.17 14.60 5.72
N ILE A 3 3.34 13.66 6.65
CA ILE A 3 2.63 12.37 6.64
C ILE A 3 1.46 12.46 7.60
N VAL A 4 0.28 12.12 7.11
CA VAL A 4 -0.96 12.12 7.89
C VAL A 4 -1.70 10.79 7.70
N SER A 5 -2.48 10.41 8.71
CA SER A 5 -3.31 9.22 8.65
C SER A 5 -4.67 9.53 8.00
N TYR A 6 -5.44 8.48 7.72
CA TYR A 6 -6.71 8.59 7.02
C TYR A 6 -7.70 9.52 7.73
N VAL A 7 -8.25 10.45 6.93
CA VAL A 7 -9.50 11.15 7.25
C VAL A 7 -10.35 11.16 5.98
N PRO A 8 -11.70 11.28 6.08
CA PRO A 8 -12.57 11.17 4.90
C PRO A 8 -12.27 12.12 3.75
N LYS A 9 -11.69 13.29 4.03
CA LYS A 9 -11.38 14.26 2.96
C LYS A 9 -10.34 13.76 1.95
N TYR A 10 -9.51 12.77 2.32
CA TYR A 10 -8.50 12.20 1.41
C TYR A 10 -8.97 10.91 0.72
N LYS A 11 -10.19 10.45 0.99
CA LYS A 11 -10.70 9.21 0.43
C LYS A 11 -10.72 9.21 -1.10
N ASN A 12 -11.22 10.29 -1.70
CA ASN A 12 -11.26 10.39 -3.15
C ASN A 12 -9.87 10.37 -3.77
N ASP A 13 -8.89 11.03 -3.15
CA ASP A 13 -7.51 11.00 -3.61
C ASP A 13 -6.97 9.58 -3.63
N PHE A 14 -7.19 8.84 -2.55
CA PHE A 14 -6.77 7.44 -2.44
C PHE A 14 -7.36 6.59 -3.57
N VAL A 15 -8.67 6.67 -3.77
CA VAL A 15 -9.37 5.89 -4.80
C VAL A 15 -8.90 6.28 -6.19
N GLU A 16 -8.89 7.58 -6.50
CA GLU A 16 -8.52 8.07 -7.84
C GLU A 16 -7.07 7.77 -8.19
N MET A 17 -6.15 7.93 -7.25
CA MET A 17 -4.74 7.65 -7.49
C MET A 17 -4.50 6.17 -7.79
N ASN A 18 -5.15 5.29 -7.05
CA ASN A 18 -5.01 3.85 -7.26
C ASN A 18 -5.67 3.41 -8.57
N LYS A 19 -6.86 3.91 -8.88
CA LYS A 19 -7.50 3.64 -10.18
C LYS A 19 -6.62 4.10 -11.33
N ALA A 20 -6.00 5.27 -11.20
CA ALA A 20 -5.18 5.84 -12.27
C ALA A 20 -3.97 4.96 -12.59
N TRP A 21 -3.15 4.60 -11.60
CA TRP A 21 -1.95 3.81 -11.88
C TRP A 21 -2.27 2.38 -12.30
N ILE A 22 -3.32 1.77 -11.69
CA ILE A 22 -3.72 0.41 -12.06
C ILE A 22 -4.22 0.37 -13.51
N SER A 23 -5.08 1.33 -13.89
CA SER A 23 -5.64 1.39 -15.25
C SER A 23 -4.60 1.75 -16.30
N GLU A 24 -3.56 2.50 -15.93
CA GLU A 24 -2.48 2.85 -16.85
C GLU A 24 -1.57 1.67 -17.16
N MET A 25 -1.24 0.87 -16.14
CA MET A 25 -0.28 -0.24 -16.26
C MET A 25 -0.94 -1.60 -16.48
N PHE A 26 -2.16 -1.77 -16.00
CA PHE A 26 -2.86 -3.06 -15.96
C PHE A 26 -4.34 -2.86 -16.23
N VAL A 27 -5.16 -3.83 -15.80
CA VAL A 27 -6.62 -3.77 -15.84
C VAL A 27 -7.13 -3.66 -14.41
N LEU A 28 -8.08 -2.79 -14.17
CA LEU A 28 -8.75 -2.67 -12.87
C LEU A 28 -9.62 -3.92 -12.67
N GLU A 29 -9.34 -4.69 -11.62
CA GLU A 29 -10.02 -5.95 -11.31
C GLU A 29 -11.11 -5.73 -10.24
N GLU A 30 -12.05 -6.68 -10.16
CA GLU A 30 -13.12 -6.62 -9.15
C GLU A 30 -12.57 -6.52 -7.73
N GLU A 31 -11.48 -7.24 -7.43
CA GLU A 31 -10.87 -7.22 -6.12
C GLU A 31 -10.33 -5.83 -5.76
N ASP A 32 -9.83 -5.08 -6.75
CA ASP A 32 -9.40 -3.69 -6.54
C ASP A 32 -10.58 -2.82 -6.10
N ILE A 33 -11.71 -2.95 -6.79
CA ILE A 33 -12.91 -2.16 -6.50
C ILE A 33 -13.45 -2.51 -5.12
N LYS A 34 -13.45 -3.80 -4.78
CA LYS A 34 -13.89 -4.30 -3.47
C LYS A 34 -13.02 -3.72 -2.36
N GLU A 35 -11.70 -3.77 -2.51
CA GLU A 35 -10.77 -3.25 -1.51
C GLU A 35 -10.91 -1.74 -1.34
N MET A 36 -11.07 -1.00 -2.43
CA MET A 36 -11.25 0.45 -2.37
C MET A 36 -12.63 0.86 -1.83
N GLY A 37 -13.62 -0.03 -1.89
CA GLY A 37 -14.94 0.18 -1.30
C GLY A 37 -15.05 -0.22 0.16
N ASN A 38 -13.99 -0.78 0.74
CA ASN A 38 -13.99 -1.35 2.09
C ASN A 38 -13.01 -0.63 3.03
N ILE A 39 -12.78 0.65 2.81
CA ILE A 39 -11.77 1.43 3.56
C ILE A 39 -12.15 1.57 5.03
N GLU A 40 -13.32 2.08 5.34
CA GLU A 40 -13.74 2.33 6.71
C GLU A 40 -13.82 1.03 7.54
N PRO A 41 -14.38 -0.08 7.01
CA PRO A 41 -14.34 -1.35 7.72
C PRO A 41 -12.92 -1.85 8.01
N ALA A 42 -11.98 -1.65 7.07
CA ALA A 42 -10.58 -2.04 7.26
C ALA A 42 -9.94 -1.23 8.39
N ILE A 43 -10.21 0.06 8.45
CA ILE A 43 -9.70 0.94 9.51
C ILE A 43 -10.30 0.57 10.87
N GLU A 44 -11.58 0.24 10.93
CA GLU A 44 -12.23 -0.23 12.15
C GLU A 44 -11.59 -1.51 12.69
N LYS A 45 -11.08 -2.36 11.80
CA LYS A 45 -10.37 -3.60 12.17
C LYS A 45 -8.91 -3.38 12.54
N GLY A 46 -8.46 -2.14 12.58
CA GLY A 46 -7.10 -1.78 12.96
C GLY A 46 -6.20 -1.38 11.81
N GLY A 47 -6.68 -1.41 10.57
CA GLY A 47 -5.92 -0.94 9.41
C GLY A 47 -5.75 0.57 9.40
N GLN A 48 -4.91 1.07 8.49
CA GLN A 48 -4.68 2.51 8.35
C GLN A 48 -4.23 2.83 6.92
N ILE A 49 -4.48 4.07 6.50
CA ILE A 49 -3.92 4.61 5.27
C ILE A 49 -3.09 5.83 5.63
N PHE A 50 -1.88 5.91 5.11
CA PHE A 50 -1.02 7.07 5.28
C PHE A 50 -0.92 7.85 3.98
N PHE A 51 -0.94 9.17 4.11
CA PHE A 51 -0.86 10.11 2.98
C PHE A 51 0.33 11.03 3.18
N ALA A 52 1.07 11.26 2.10
CA ALA A 52 2.02 12.36 2.06
C ALA A 52 1.30 13.55 1.43
N ILE A 53 1.28 14.68 2.14
CA ILE A 53 0.61 15.89 1.66
C ILE A 53 1.62 17.03 1.55
N ASP A 54 1.39 17.94 0.60
CA ASP A 54 2.22 19.12 0.43
C ASP A 54 1.70 20.29 1.27
N ASP A 55 2.34 21.47 1.15
CA ASP A 55 1.98 22.64 1.92
C ASP A 55 0.59 23.20 1.58
N ASN A 56 0.03 22.79 0.45
CA ASN A 56 -1.30 23.20 0.00
C ASN A 56 -2.37 22.12 0.29
N ASP A 57 -2.07 21.17 1.17
CA ASP A 57 -2.95 20.05 1.53
C ASP A 57 -3.30 19.15 0.34
N GLN A 58 -2.42 19.09 -0.68
CA GLN A 58 -2.60 18.20 -1.82
C GLN A 58 -1.93 16.85 -1.55
N VAL A 59 -2.62 15.76 -1.86
CA VAL A 59 -2.09 14.41 -1.67
C VAL A 59 -1.04 14.11 -2.73
N MET A 60 0.17 13.77 -2.29
CA MET A 60 1.31 13.44 -3.14
C MET A 60 1.42 11.93 -3.36
N ALA A 61 1.16 11.16 -2.31
CA ALA A 61 1.26 9.69 -2.32
C ALA A 61 0.40 9.11 -1.21
N CYS A 62 0.12 7.81 -1.28
CA CYS A 62 -0.62 7.10 -0.24
C CYS A 62 -0.18 5.63 -0.19
N CYS A 63 -0.42 5.01 0.98
CA CYS A 63 -0.14 3.59 1.19
C CYS A 63 -1.04 3.07 2.30
N MET A 64 -1.63 1.89 2.10
CA MET A 64 -2.55 1.27 3.05
C MET A 64 -1.92 0.05 3.70
N ILE A 65 -2.17 -0.12 4.99
CA ILE A 65 -1.87 -1.35 5.71
C ILE A 65 -3.16 -1.86 6.35
N ALA A 66 -3.47 -3.13 6.19
CA ALA A 66 -4.72 -3.69 6.70
C ALA A 66 -4.58 -5.16 7.08
N PRO A 67 -5.37 -5.60 8.10
CA PRO A 67 -5.42 -7.02 8.45
C PRO A 67 -6.21 -7.79 7.40
N ARG A 68 -5.78 -9.02 7.14
CA ARG A 68 -6.46 -9.97 6.27
C ARG A 68 -7.33 -10.92 7.10
N GLU A 69 -8.30 -11.54 6.46
CA GLU A 69 -9.16 -12.51 7.12
C GLU A 69 -8.38 -13.75 7.60
N ASP A 70 -7.25 -14.07 6.93
CA ASP A 70 -6.40 -15.20 7.29
C ASP A 70 -5.46 -14.92 8.47
N GLY A 71 -5.54 -13.75 9.07
CA GLY A 71 -4.73 -13.39 10.23
C GLY A 71 -3.43 -12.68 9.91
N ASP A 72 -3.01 -12.66 8.66
CA ASP A 72 -1.83 -11.91 8.23
C ASP A 72 -2.19 -10.44 7.96
N TRP A 73 -1.18 -9.60 7.85
CA TRP A 73 -1.32 -8.19 7.51
C TRP A 73 -0.69 -7.92 6.15
N GLU A 74 -1.27 -6.98 5.42
CA GLU A 74 -0.84 -6.65 4.06
C GLU A 74 -0.67 -5.14 3.90
N ILE A 75 0.42 -4.73 3.23
CA ILE A 75 0.55 -3.39 2.69
C ILE A 75 0.05 -3.46 1.24
N MET A 76 -0.85 -2.54 0.89
CA MET A 76 -1.51 -2.54 -0.41
C MET A 76 -1.86 -1.11 -0.86
N LYS A 77 -2.29 -0.99 -2.11
CA LYS A 77 -2.77 0.29 -2.67
C LYS A 77 -1.76 1.42 -2.47
N PHE A 78 -0.51 1.10 -2.75
CA PHE A 78 0.60 2.03 -2.72
C PHE A 78 0.60 2.83 -4.04
N ALA A 79 0.41 4.13 -3.96
CA ALA A 79 0.31 4.98 -5.14
C ALA A 79 1.01 6.32 -4.90
N ALA A 80 1.56 6.88 -5.98
CA ALA A 80 2.15 8.21 -5.96
C ALA A 80 1.79 8.94 -7.25
N ARG A 81 1.54 10.23 -7.17
CA ARG A 81 1.29 11.05 -8.36
C ARG A 81 2.60 11.31 -9.09
N LYS A 82 2.57 11.22 -10.41
CA LYS A 82 3.78 11.38 -11.25
C LYS A 82 4.48 12.72 -11.03
N MET A 83 3.72 13.79 -10.83
CA MET A 83 4.27 15.13 -10.62
C MET A 83 5.14 15.25 -9.36
N TYR A 84 5.02 14.29 -8.45
CA TYR A 84 5.82 14.24 -7.21
C TYR A 84 6.92 13.18 -7.24
N THR A 85 7.24 12.65 -8.44
CA THR A 85 8.32 11.68 -8.61
C THR A 85 9.65 12.28 -8.13
N GLY A 86 10.40 11.50 -7.36
CA GLY A 86 11.69 11.94 -6.84
C GLY A 86 11.63 12.77 -5.57
N THR A 87 10.44 13.08 -5.04
CA THR A 87 10.28 13.86 -3.80
C THR A 87 10.45 13.03 -2.53
N GLY A 88 10.40 11.68 -2.64
CA GLY A 88 10.42 10.81 -1.48
C GLY A 88 9.05 10.58 -0.85
N ALA A 89 7.97 11.08 -1.46
CA ALA A 89 6.62 10.97 -0.92
C ALA A 89 6.16 9.52 -0.77
N GLY A 90 6.35 8.70 -1.82
CA GLY A 90 5.99 7.28 -1.77
C GLY A 90 6.78 6.52 -0.72
N SER A 91 8.10 6.74 -0.68
CA SER A 91 8.98 6.14 0.32
C SER A 91 8.53 6.47 1.74
N ALA A 92 8.15 7.73 1.98
CA ALA A 92 7.69 8.19 3.30
C ALA A 92 6.38 7.50 3.71
N CYS A 93 5.44 7.30 2.78
CA CYS A 93 4.20 6.60 3.06
C CYS A 93 4.44 5.12 3.38
N LEU A 94 5.30 4.46 2.63
CA LEU A 94 5.68 3.06 2.89
C LEU A 94 6.34 2.93 4.26
N LYS A 95 7.27 3.83 4.58
CA LYS A 95 7.92 3.85 5.88
C LYS A 95 6.91 4.03 7.02
N ALA A 96 5.92 4.89 6.84
CA ALA A 96 4.86 5.11 7.83
C ALA A 96 4.07 3.84 8.11
N CYS A 97 3.74 3.06 7.08
CA CYS A 97 3.07 1.77 7.23
C CYS A 97 3.94 0.78 8.03
N ILE A 98 5.24 0.73 7.74
CA ILE A 98 6.17 -0.18 8.43
C ILE A 98 6.29 0.22 9.91
N GLU A 99 6.42 1.52 10.20
CA GLU A 99 6.47 2.01 11.58
C GLU A 99 5.17 1.72 12.34
N TYR A 100 4.03 1.87 11.69
CA TYR A 100 2.73 1.50 12.23
C TYR A 100 2.70 0.03 12.65
N ALA A 101 3.20 -0.85 11.79
CA ALA A 101 3.26 -2.28 12.08
C ALA A 101 4.11 -2.57 13.32
N ARG A 102 5.26 -1.90 13.45
CA ARG A 102 6.13 -2.07 14.60
C ARG A 102 5.48 -1.58 15.89
N GLU A 103 4.83 -0.41 15.84
CA GLU A 103 4.16 0.16 17.01
C GLU A 103 2.98 -0.68 17.48
N LYS A 104 2.30 -1.36 16.55
CA LYS A 104 1.14 -2.22 16.85
C LYS A 104 1.52 -3.67 17.13
N ASP A 105 2.82 -3.97 17.18
CA ASP A 105 3.32 -5.33 17.38
C ASP A 105 2.79 -6.34 16.36
N ILE A 106 2.62 -5.89 15.11
CA ILE A 106 2.23 -6.75 14.00
C ILE A 106 3.44 -7.61 13.64
N PRO A 107 3.33 -8.96 13.69
CA PRO A 107 4.51 -9.80 13.55
C PRO A 107 5.04 -9.94 12.13
N LYS A 108 4.17 -9.78 11.13
CA LYS A 108 4.56 -10.00 9.73
C LYS A 108 3.69 -9.16 8.80
N ILE A 109 4.32 -8.60 7.76
CA ILE A 109 3.61 -7.91 6.67
C ILE A 109 3.90 -8.62 5.36
N ILE A 110 2.86 -8.78 4.53
CA ILE A 110 2.96 -9.32 3.18
C ILE A 110 2.64 -8.21 2.18
N ILE A 111 3.33 -8.22 1.04
CA ILE A 111 3.07 -7.34 -0.11
C ILE A 111 3.00 -8.21 -1.35
N VAL A 112 1.97 -8.01 -2.19
CA VAL A 112 1.96 -8.58 -3.55
C VAL A 112 2.04 -7.46 -4.57
N SER A 113 2.74 -7.71 -5.66
CA SER A 113 3.03 -6.68 -6.66
C SER A 113 3.23 -7.31 -8.04
N ASN A 114 3.74 -6.51 -8.95
CA ASN A 114 4.12 -6.96 -10.29
C ASN A 114 5.53 -6.45 -10.60
N ARG A 115 6.31 -7.26 -11.28
CA ARG A 115 7.71 -6.93 -11.64
C ARG A 115 7.83 -5.66 -12.49
N LYS A 116 6.77 -5.28 -13.19
CA LYS A 116 6.74 -4.02 -13.94
C LYS A 116 6.71 -2.79 -13.06
N CYS A 117 6.29 -2.93 -11.80
CA CYS A 117 6.31 -1.84 -10.81
C CYS A 117 7.72 -1.68 -10.24
N ILE A 118 8.67 -1.31 -11.09
CA ILE A 118 10.11 -1.33 -10.81
C ILE A 118 10.47 -0.51 -9.58
N GLN A 119 9.94 0.71 -9.46
CA GLN A 119 10.25 1.60 -8.34
C GLN A 119 9.70 1.07 -7.03
N ALA A 120 8.47 0.56 -7.03
CA ALA A 120 7.85 -0.01 -5.83
C ALA A 120 8.63 -1.25 -5.36
N VAL A 121 8.96 -2.16 -6.28
CA VAL A 121 9.74 -3.35 -5.98
C VAL A 121 11.11 -2.98 -5.40
N HIS A 122 11.76 -1.98 -5.98
CA HIS A 122 13.04 -1.48 -5.46
C HIS A 122 12.89 -0.98 -4.01
N LEU A 123 11.84 -0.23 -3.71
CA LEU A 123 11.58 0.27 -2.37
C LEU A 123 11.30 -0.86 -1.37
N TYR A 124 10.54 -1.86 -1.77
CA TYR A 124 10.28 -3.01 -0.89
C TYR A 124 11.58 -3.69 -0.48
N ARG A 125 12.48 -3.94 -1.43
CA ARG A 125 13.79 -4.53 -1.14
C ARG A 125 14.63 -3.60 -0.26
N LYS A 126 14.62 -2.31 -0.54
CA LYS A 126 15.36 -1.31 0.24
C LYS A 126 14.91 -1.27 1.70
N PHE A 127 13.61 -1.44 1.96
CA PHE A 127 13.07 -1.45 3.32
C PHE A 127 13.17 -2.82 4.01
N GLY A 128 13.82 -3.78 3.39
CA GLY A 128 14.12 -5.06 4.02
C GLY A 128 13.11 -6.17 3.77
N PHE A 129 12.15 -5.97 2.88
CA PHE A 129 11.23 -7.03 2.49
C PHE A 129 11.95 -8.10 1.67
N GLN A 130 11.65 -9.36 1.96
CA GLN A 130 12.24 -10.50 1.26
C GLN A 130 11.22 -11.11 0.31
N GLU A 131 11.67 -11.46 -0.89
CA GLU A 131 10.80 -12.07 -1.90
C GLU A 131 10.35 -13.47 -1.46
N ILE A 132 9.05 -13.75 -1.63
CA ILE A 132 8.44 -15.05 -1.38
C ILE A 132 7.66 -15.48 -2.61
N LEU A 133 7.23 -16.75 -2.64
CA LEU A 133 6.39 -17.25 -3.72
C LEU A 133 5.00 -16.62 -3.65
N VAL A 134 4.44 -16.30 -4.84
CA VAL A 134 3.08 -15.77 -4.92
C VAL A 134 2.09 -16.91 -4.75
N ASP A 135 1.20 -16.78 -3.77
CA ASP A 135 0.09 -17.71 -3.57
C ASP A 135 -1.17 -17.12 -4.23
N LYS A 136 -1.48 -17.59 -5.42
CA LYS A 136 -2.63 -17.10 -6.19
C LYS A 136 -3.99 -17.40 -5.53
N LYS A 137 -4.04 -18.37 -4.62
CA LYS A 137 -5.28 -18.67 -3.87
C LYS A 137 -5.57 -17.60 -2.84
N ARG A 138 -4.51 -17.03 -2.23
CA ARG A 138 -4.64 -15.97 -1.24
C ARG A 138 -4.75 -14.59 -1.89
N PHE A 139 -4.12 -14.42 -3.06
CA PHE A 139 -4.02 -13.13 -3.76
C PHE A 139 -4.51 -13.30 -5.18
N PRO A 140 -5.82 -13.12 -5.42
CA PRO A 140 -6.46 -13.48 -6.69
C PRO A 140 -6.29 -12.46 -7.81
N PHE A 141 -5.28 -11.59 -7.73
CA PHE A 141 -4.97 -10.65 -8.81
C PHE A 141 -4.20 -11.33 -9.93
N GLU A 142 -4.66 -11.20 -11.16
CA GLU A 142 -3.93 -11.74 -12.31
C GLU A 142 -2.57 -11.08 -12.50
N ARG A 143 -2.47 -9.80 -12.17
CA ARG A 143 -1.22 -9.05 -12.31
C ARG A 143 -0.18 -9.39 -11.23
N ALA A 144 -0.54 -10.11 -10.18
CA ALA A 144 0.40 -10.44 -9.12
C ALA A 144 1.39 -11.51 -9.57
N ASP A 145 2.65 -11.15 -9.76
CA ASP A 145 3.72 -12.07 -10.18
C ASP A 145 4.94 -12.02 -9.27
N ILE A 146 4.92 -11.21 -8.22
CA ILE A 146 5.96 -11.13 -7.21
C ILE A 146 5.31 -10.84 -5.86
N ALA A 147 5.88 -11.40 -4.79
CA ALA A 147 5.39 -11.16 -3.44
C ALA A 147 6.58 -11.00 -2.48
N PHE A 148 6.33 -10.31 -1.38
CA PHE A 148 7.33 -10.02 -0.37
C PHE A 148 6.77 -10.22 1.02
N GLU A 149 7.65 -10.46 1.99
CA GLU A 149 7.28 -10.41 3.40
C GLU A 149 8.38 -9.78 4.23
N GLN A 150 7.99 -9.26 5.38
CA GLN A 150 8.93 -8.82 6.40
C GLN A 150 8.41 -9.28 7.76
N ASN A 151 9.28 -9.91 8.53
CA ASN A 151 8.97 -10.38 9.87
C ASN A 151 9.63 -9.45 10.89
N PHE A 152 8.89 -9.07 11.93
CA PHE A 152 9.35 -8.11 12.95
C PHE A 152 9.67 -8.76 14.29
N ASN A 153 9.28 -10.02 14.48
CA ASN A 153 9.49 -10.77 15.74
C ASN A 153 10.60 -11.80 15.61
N MET A 154 11.76 -11.36 15.17
CA MET A 154 12.90 -12.26 15.00
C MET A 154 13.94 -12.06 16.07
#